data_c6f8a1ce965a4c91a09e17d887c1d1ad
#
_entry.id   c6f8a1ce965a4c91a09e17d887c1d1ad
#
_cell.length_a   1.000
_cell.length_b   1.000
_cell.length_c   1.000
_cell.angle_alpha   90.00
_cell.angle_beta   90.00
_cell.angle_gamma   90.00
#
_symmetry.space_group_name_H-M   'P 1'
#
loop_
_entity.id
_entity.type
_entity.pdbx_description
1 polymer ?
#
loop_
_entity_poly.entity_id
_entity_poly.type
_entity_poly.pdbx_seq_one_letter_code
_entity_poly.pdbx_strand_id
1 'polypeptide(L)'
;LTSPRVGPGQLTWSAWDALRTEDRVLAADPGPGWAEALAEAEVRLVDLGDVPVDRRARDLVETATGGRSVVWLGSPDGDPGLTDALAEHLGLSAQTADLPEVEVITGSYDVPGSRLLDLVAVMDRLRSPGGCPWDAEQTHLSLLPYLLEEAHEVLEAVEASDGWVTSVR
;
A
#
# COMPACT_ATOMS: atom_id res chain seq x y z
N LEU A 1 2.41 2.94 -8.20
CA LEU A 1 2.71 2.59 -6.80
C LEU A 1 2.05 3.60 -5.85
N THR A 2 1.31 3.14 -4.87
CA THR A 2 0.62 3.97 -3.89
C THR A 2 1.14 3.68 -2.47
N SER A 3 1.07 4.68 -1.59
CA SER A 3 1.32 4.47 -0.17
C SER A 3 0.04 4.00 0.52
N PRO A 4 0.06 2.95 1.33
CA PRO A 4 -1.11 2.49 2.09
C PRO A 4 -1.53 3.48 3.19
N ARG A 5 -0.70 4.49 3.47
CA ARG A 5 -0.92 5.51 4.50
C ARG A 5 -1.60 6.78 3.97
N VAL A 6 -1.87 6.80 2.66
CA VAL A 6 -2.42 7.97 1.96
C VAL A 6 -3.70 7.54 1.26
N GLY A 7 -4.78 8.27 1.50
CA GLY A 7 -6.07 7.96 0.91
C GLY A 7 -6.10 8.16 -0.61
N PRO A 8 -7.06 7.53 -1.30
CA PRO A 8 -7.18 7.60 -2.75
C PRO A 8 -7.23 9.01 -3.33
N GLY A 9 -7.88 9.94 -2.62
CA GLY A 9 -7.99 11.35 -3.03
C GLY A 9 -6.68 12.14 -3.05
N GLN A 10 -5.58 11.57 -2.54
CA GLN A 10 -4.27 12.22 -2.44
C GLN A 10 -3.26 11.68 -3.45
N LEU A 11 -3.72 11.16 -4.58
CA LEU A 11 -2.83 10.75 -5.65
C LEU A 11 -2.16 11.94 -6.33
N THR A 12 -0.97 11.66 -6.90
CA THR A 12 -0.31 12.60 -7.79
C THR A 12 -1.16 12.85 -9.04
N TRP A 13 -0.95 14.00 -9.66
CA TRP A 13 -1.66 14.32 -10.91
C TRP A 13 -1.39 13.28 -12.01
N SER A 14 -0.14 12.85 -12.17
CA SER A 14 0.22 11.82 -13.16
C SER A 14 -0.51 10.50 -12.95
N ALA A 15 -0.72 10.10 -11.69
CA ALA A 15 -1.47 8.90 -11.39
C ALA A 15 -2.97 9.05 -11.70
N TRP A 16 -3.58 10.19 -11.36
CA TRP A 16 -4.97 10.45 -11.72
C TRP A 16 -5.16 10.56 -13.23
N ASP A 17 -4.20 11.17 -13.94
CA ASP A 17 -4.25 11.26 -15.39
C ASP A 17 -4.22 9.88 -16.04
N ALA A 18 -3.30 9.00 -15.62
CA ALA A 18 -3.24 7.62 -16.09
C ALA A 18 -4.54 6.85 -15.79
N LEU A 19 -5.07 6.94 -14.57
CA LEU A 19 -6.32 6.26 -14.20
C LEU A 19 -7.53 6.69 -15.04
N ARG A 20 -7.53 7.91 -15.55
CA ARG A 20 -8.66 8.49 -16.33
C ARG A 20 -8.51 8.39 -17.82
N THR A 21 -7.28 8.27 -18.32
CA THR A 21 -6.99 8.30 -19.77
C THR A 21 -6.77 6.92 -20.37
N GLU A 22 -6.35 5.95 -19.54
CA GLU A 22 -6.04 4.63 -20.03
C GLU A 22 -7.30 3.76 -20.25
N ASP A 23 -7.21 2.78 -21.13
CA ASP A 23 -8.36 1.99 -21.56
C ASP A 23 -8.99 1.14 -20.46
N ARG A 24 -8.16 0.67 -19.52
CA ARG A 24 -8.60 -0.19 -18.41
C ARG A 24 -7.79 0.05 -17.14
N VAL A 25 -8.48 0.01 -16.01
CA VAL A 25 -7.88 0.00 -14.68
C VAL A 25 -8.19 -1.33 -14.01
N LEU A 26 -7.17 -2.08 -13.67
CA LEU A 26 -7.25 -3.38 -13.01
C LEU A 26 -6.64 -3.28 -11.60
N ALA A 27 -7.17 -4.05 -10.67
CA ALA A 27 -6.62 -4.23 -9.34
C ALA A 27 -6.92 -5.64 -8.80
N ALA A 28 -6.20 -6.04 -7.77
CA ALA A 28 -6.58 -7.13 -6.88
C ALA A 28 -6.43 -6.62 -5.45
N ASP A 29 -7.53 -6.57 -4.71
CA ASP A 29 -7.58 -6.00 -3.36
C ASP A 29 -7.00 -4.57 -3.27
N PRO A 30 -7.62 -3.58 -3.90
CA PRO A 30 -7.11 -2.21 -3.90
C PRO A 30 -7.14 -1.54 -2.53
N GLY A 31 -7.77 -2.15 -1.54
CA GLY A 31 -7.97 -1.60 -0.21
C GLY A 31 -9.22 -0.70 -0.08
N PRO A 32 -9.53 -0.27 1.13
CA PRO A 32 -10.74 0.49 1.41
C PRO A 32 -10.73 1.89 0.78
N GLY A 33 -11.90 2.35 0.35
CA GLY A 33 -12.10 3.68 -0.21
C GLY A 33 -11.75 3.84 -1.70
N TRP A 34 -11.04 2.88 -2.31
CA TRP A 34 -10.67 2.96 -3.72
C TRP A 34 -11.87 2.85 -4.65
N ALA A 35 -12.79 1.92 -4.40
CA ALA A 35 -13.97 1.74 -5.24
C ALA A 35 -14.83 3.01 -5.31
N GLU A 36 -15.02 3.68 -4.16
CA GLU A 36 -15.77 4.93 -4.06
C GLU A 36 -15.04 6.08 -4.78
N ALA A 37 -13.74 6.26 -4.51
CA ALA A 37 -12.95 7.34 -5.10
C ALA A 37 -12.84 7.22 -6.63
N LEU A 38 -12.68 6.01 -7.16
CA LEU A 38 -12.64 5.77 -8.60
C LEU A 38 -14.02 5.96 -9.24
N ALA A 39 -15.10 5.53 -8.57
CA ALA A 39 -16.46 5.76 -9.05
C ALA A 39 -16.80 7.26 -9.08
N GLU A 40 -16.41 8.03 -8.08
CA GLU A 40 -16.57 9.49 -8.05
C GLU A 40 -15.79 10.19 -9.18
N ALA A 41 -14.61 9.64 -9.52
CA ALA A 41 -13.79 10.12 -10.63
C ALA A 41 -14.23 9.58 -12.02
N GLU A 42 -15.36 8.83 -12.10
CA GLU A 42 -15.87 8.17 -13.31
C GLU A 42 -14.88 7.15 -13.91
N VAL A 43 -13.97 6.61 -13.09
CA VAL A 43 -13.00 5.57 -13.49
C VAL A 43 -13.58 4.19 -13.23
N ARG A 44 -13.62 3.36 -14.26
CA ARG A 44 -14.11 1.98 -14.13
C ARG A 44 -13.00 1.04 -13.69
N LEU A 45 -13.04 0.62 -12.43
CA LEU A 45 -12.17 -0.41 -11.89
C LEU A 45 -12.69 -1.81 -12.23
N VAL A 46 -11.81 -2.70 -12.65
CA VAL A 46 -12.04 -4.14 -12.75
C VAL A 46 -11.23 -4.82 -11.64
N ASP A 47 -11.92 -5.32 -10.64
CA ASP A 47 -11.30 -6.07 -9.55
C ASP A 47 -11.15 -7.55 -9.98
N LEU A 48 -9.93 -8.04 -9.98
CA LEU A 48 -9.61 -9.43 -10.30
C LEU A 48 -9.76 -10.37 -9.09
N GLY A 49 -9.97 -9.82 -7.90
CA GLY A 49 -10.04 -10.57 -6.66
C GLY A 49 -8.69 -11.22 -6.27
N ASP A 50 -8.78 -12.22 -5.38
CA ASP A 50 -7.58 -12.95 -4.92
C ASP A 50 -7.14 -13.98 -5.96
N VAL A 51 -6.42 -13.52 -6.99
CA VAL A 51 -5.82 -14.38 -8.01
C VAL A 51 -4.31 -14.48 -7.82
N PRO A 52 -3.68 -15.63 -8.17
CA PRO A 52 -2.23 -15.79 -8.09
C PRO A 52 -1.49 -14.74 -8.91
N VAL A 53 -0.31 -14.32 -8.44
CA VAL A 53 0.51 -13.27 -9.06
C VAL A 53 0.85 -13.56 -10.52
N ASP A 54 1.15 -14.81 -10.86
CA ASP A 54 1.40 -15.24 -12.25
C ASP A 54 0.19 -14.98 -13.15
N ARG A 55 -1.01 -15.24 -12.66
CA ARG A 55 -2.24 -14.97 -13.40
C ARG A 55 -2.49 -13.47 -13.56
N ARG A 56 -2.21 -12.66 -12.51
CA ARG A 56 -2.29 -11.19 -12.61
C ARG A 56 -1.38 -10.66 -13.71
N ALA A 57 -0.12 -11.14 -13.75
CA ALA A 57 0.86 -10.76 -14.77
C ALA A 57 0.39 -11.14 -16.18
N ARG A 58 -0.12 -12.35 -16.35
CA ARG A 58 -0.66 -12.82 -17.63
C ARG A 58 -1.84 -11.98 -18.11
N ASP A 59 -2.83 -11.76 -17.23
CA ASP A 59 -4.03 -10.99 -17.56
C ASP A 59 -3.67 -9.54 -17.95
N LEU A 60 -2.64 -8.95 -17.30
CA LEU A 60 -2.11 -7.63 -17.64
C LEU A 60 -1.48 -7.61 -19.04
N VAL A 61 -0.57 -8.54 -19.32
CA VAL A 61 0.11 -8.64 -20.62
C VAL A 61 -0.90 -8.90 -21.74
N GLU A 62 -1.84 -9.83 -21.54
CA GLU A 62 -2.90 -10.12 -22.51
C GLU A 62 -3.81 -8.90 -22.75
N THR A 63 -4.13 -8.16 -21.68
CA THR A 63 -4.97 -6.96 -21.79
C THR A 63 -4.25 -5.85 -22.54
N ALA A 64 -2.95 -5.68 -22.33
CA ALA A 64 -2.14 -4.66 -22.97
C ALA A 64 -1.72 -5.01 -24.41
N THR A 65 -1.92 -6.26 -24.85
CA THR A 65 -1.58 -6.67 -26.20
C THR A 65 -2.53 -6.03 -27.24
N GLY A 66 -1.99 -5.67 -28.39
CA GLY A 66 -2.76 -5.09 -29.51
C GLY A 66 -2.98 -3.58 -29.38
N GLY A 67 -2.03 -2.87 -28.78
CA GLY A 67 -1.99 -1.41 -28.69
C GLY A 67 -2.98 -0.83 -27.68
N ARG A 68 -3.46 -1.64 -26.74
CA ARG A 68 -4.31 -1.16 -25.63
C ARG A 68 -3.44 -0.82 -24.44
N SER A 69 -3.89 0.15 -23.67
CA SER A 69 -3.27 0.52 -22.41
C SER A 69 -4.01 -0.04 -21.20
N VAL A 70 -3.29 -0.36 -20.15
CA VAL A 70 -3.84 -0.87 -18.91
C VAL A 70 -3.07 -0.29 -17.72
N VAL A 71 -3.80 0.19 -16.72
CA VAL A 71 -3.22 0.58 -15.43
C VAL A 71 -3.45 -0.52 -14.42
N TRP A 72 -2.39 -0.92 -13.75
CA TRP A 72 -2.47 -1.74 -12.54
C TRP A 72 -2.46 -0.85 -11.31
N LEU A 73 -3.54 -0.86 -10.57
CA LEU A 73 -3.60 -0.24 -9.25
C LEU A 73 -3.07 -1.23 -8.22
N GLY A 74 -1.84 -1.01 -7.77
CA GLY A 74 -1.16 -1.91 -6.84
C GLY A 74 -1.86 -2.00 -5.49
N SER A 75 -1.77 -3.17 -4.88
CA SER A 75 -2.26 -3.45 -3.55
C SER A 75 -1.42 -2.72 -2.47
N PRO A 76 -1.94 -2.61 -1.23
CA PRO A 76 -1.22 -1.95 -0.13
C PRO A 76 0.12 -2.59 0.22
N ASP A 77 0.31 -3.87 -0.05
CA ASP A 77 1.57 -4.61 0.16
C ASP A 77 2.55 -4.54 -1.01
N GLY A 78 2.17 -3.84 -2.11
CA GLY A 78 3.00 -3.63 -3.28
C GLY A 78 3.07 -4.81 -4.26
N ASP A 79 2.14 -5.76 -4.17
CA ASP A 79 2.05 -6.94 -5.04
C ASP A 79 3.37 -7.70 -5.17
N PRO A 80 3.88 -8.36 -4.09
CA PRO A 80 5.14 -9.07 -4.12
C PRO A 80 5.22 -10.10 -5.25
N GLY A 81 6.30 -10.03 -6.05
CA GLY A 81 6.53 -10.93 -7.19
C GLY A 81 5.86 -10.55 -8.50
N LEU A 82 4.99 -9.52 -8.53
CA LEU A 82 4.31 -9.11 -9.76
C LEU A 82 5.29 -8.61 -10.83
N THR A 83 6.30 -7.85 -10.44
CA THR A 83 7.32 -7.35 -11.37
C THR A 83 8.10 -8.49 -12.02
N ASP A 84 8.47 -9.51 -11.25
CA ASP A 84 9.21 -10.67 -11.75
C ASP A 84 8.33 -11.49 -12.71
N ALA A 85 7.08 -11.74 -12.34
CA ALA A 85 6.12 -12.44 -13.18
C ALA A 85 5.82 -11.68 -14.49
N LEU A 86 5.69 -10.35 -14.45
CA LEU A 86 5.55 -9.52 -15.65
C LEU A 86 6.78 -9.65 -16.56
N ALA A 87 7.99 -9.57 -16.01
CA ALA A 87 9.22 -9.72 -16.78
C ALA A 87 9.31 -11.10 -17.45
N GLU A 88 8.88 -12.15 -16.76
CA GLU A 88 8.83 -13.51 -17.32
C GLU A 88 7.83 -13.60 -18.49
N HIS A 89 6.59 -13.13 -18.31
CA HIS A 89 5.56 -13.18 -19.36
C HIS A 89 5.93 -12.32 -20.57
N LEU A 90 6.53 -11.15 -20.37
CA LEU A 90 7.03 -10.30 -21.44
C LEU A 90 8.20 -11.00 -22.17
N GLY A 91 9.11 -11.66 -21.44
CA GLY A 91 10.22 -12.41 -22.00
C GLY A 91 9.75 -13.58 -22.86
N LEU A 92 8.73 -14.33 -22.45
CA LEU A 92 8.12 -15.42 -23.21
C LEU A 92 7.42 -14.90 -24.47
N SER A 93 6.86 -13.70 -24.43
CA SER A 93 6.17 -13.05 -25.55
C SER A 93 7.10 -12.31 -26.50
N ALA A 94 8.41 -12.25 -26.25
CA ALA A 94 9.41 -11.49 -26.99
C ALA A 94 9.56 -11.85 -28.49
N GLN A 95 8.87 -12.88 -28.95
CA GLN A 95 8.81 -13.26 -30.37
C GLN A 95 7.66 -12.57 -31.13
N THR A 96 6.76 -11.86 -30.44
CA THR A 96 5.69 -11.07 -31.03
C THR A 96 6.13 -9.62 -31.15
N ALA A 97 5.90 -9.00 -32.30
CA ALA A 97 6.43 -7.69 -32.65
C ALA A 97 5.83 -6.49 -31.88
N ASP A 98 4.94 -6.73 -30.93
CA ASP A 98 4.17 -5.67 -30.26
C ASP A 98 4.07 -5.95 -28.77
N LEU A 99 5.22 -5.87 -28.07
CA LEU A 99 5.26 -5.99 -26.63
C LEU A 99 4.80 -4.68 -25.97
N PRO A 100 3.95 -4.77 -24.92
CA PRO A 100 3.59 -3.58 -24.17
C PRO A 100 4.82 -3.03 -23.41
N GLU A 101 4.93 -1.71 -23.37
CA GLU A 101 5.88 -1.00 -22.54
C GLU A 101 5.33 -0.91 -21.11
N VAL A 102 6.21 -1.08 -20.13
CA VAL A 102 5.84 -0.99 -18.70
C VAL A 102 6.40 0.29 -18.10
N GLU A 103 5.51 1.16 -17.66
CA GLU A 103 5.84 2.37 -16.92
C GLU A 103 5.43 2.24 -15.45
N VAL A 104 6.28 2.71 -14.54
CA VAL A 104 5.98 2.76 -13.11
C VAL A 104 5.65 4.18 -12.70
N ILE A 105 4.38 4.44 -12.43
CA ILE A 105 3.91 5.75 -11.98
C ILE A 105 3.84 5.77 -10.45
N THR A 106 4.48 6.75 -9.82
CA THR A 106 4.32 6.98 -8.38
C THR A 106 2.98 7.65 -8.11
N GLY A 107 2.06 6.91 -7.52
CA GLY A 107 0.71 7.36 -7.23
C GLY A 107 0.61 8.27 -6.01
N SER A 108 1.38 7.97 -4.97
CA SER A 108 1.40 8.79 -3.75
C SER A 108 2.72 8.67 -3.01
N TYR A 109 2.99 9.64 -2.15
CA TYR A 109 4.15 9.67 -1.27
C TYR A 109 3.70 9.71 0.19
N ASP A 110 4.46 9.09 1.07
CA ASP A 110 4.25 9.24 2.49
C ASP A 110 4.45 10.70 2.91
N VAL A 111 3.51 11.21 3.69
CA VAL A 111 3.68 12.52 4.34
C VAL A 111 4.49 12.36 5.64
N PRO A 112 5.22 13.39 6.09
CA PRO A 112 5.93 13.33 7.38
C PRO A 112 4.99 12.91 8.51
N GLY A 113 5.41 11.93 9.31
CA GLY A 113 4.62 11.40 10.42
C GLY A 113 3.61 10.30 10.05
N SER A 114 3.36 10.03 8.78
CA SER A 114 2.37 9.01 8.36
C SER A 114 2.68 7.60 8.87
N ARG A 115 3.94 7.30 9.19
CA ARG A 115 4.34 6.02 9.79
C ARG A 115 3.73 5.73 11.16
N LEU A 116 3.21 6.73 11.85
CA LEU A 116 2.41 6.50 13.05
C LEU A 116 1.15 5.68 12.77
N LEU A 117 0.63 5.73 11.56
CA LEU A 117 -0.49 4.90 11.13
C LEU A 117 -0.15 3.40 11.11
N ASP A 118 1.13 3.04 10.92
CA ASP A 118 1.56 1.64 11.02
C ASP A 118 1.39 1.12 12.45
N LEU A 119 1.71 1.94 13.45
CA LEU A 119 1.48 1.59 14.84
C LEU A 119 -0.01 1.38 15.13
N VAL A 120 -0.86 2.28 14.62
CA VAL A 120 -2.32 2.15 14.76
C VAL A 120 -2.81 0.85 14.11
N ALA A 121 -2.36 0.54 12.89
CA ALA A 121 -2.73 -0.68 12.18
C ALA A 121 -2.25 -1.95 12.89
N VAL A 122 -1.03 -1.94 13.45
CA VAL A 122 -0.51 -3.06 14.26
C VAL A 122 -1.35 -3.27 15.50
N MET A 123 -1.68 -2.21 16.25
CA MET A 123 -2.52 -2.29 17.44
C MET A 123 -3.93 -2.77 17.14
N ASP A 124 -4.52 -2.30 16.04
CA ASP A 124 -5.83 -2.78 15.58
C ASP A 124 -5.79 -4.28 15.28
N ARG A 125 -4.79 -4.74 14.54
CA ARG A 125 -4.60 -6.16 14.23
C ARG A 125 -4.41 -7.01 15.49
N LEU A 126 -3.60 -6.56 16.45
CA LEU A 126 -3.36 -7.29 17.70
C LEU A 126 -4.64 -7.44 18.53
N ARG A 127 -5.51 -6.44 18.53
CA ARG A 127 -6.76 -6.42 19.29
C ARG A 127 -7.97 -7.01 18.55
N SER A 128 -7.83 -7.31 17.27
CA SER A 128 -8.89 -7.88 16.43
C SER A 128 -9.01 -9.42 16.60
N PRO A 129 -10.13 -10.03 16.21
CA PRO A 129 -10.29 -11.48 16.22
C PRO A 129 -9.15 -12.18 15.47
N GLY A 130 -8.52 -13.15 16.13
CA GLY A 130 -7.33 -13.85 15.59
C GLY A 130 -5.99 -13.15 15.84
N GLY A 131 -5.99 -11.98 16.48
CA GLY A 131 -4.80 -11.29 16.95
C GLY A 131 -4.24 -11.84 18.26
N CYS A 132 -3.60 -11.01 19.06
CA CYS A 132 -3.02 -11.40 20.35
C CYS A 132 -4.08 -11.44 21.46
N PRO A 133 -4.35 -12.59 22.10
CA PRO A 133 -5.34 -12.68 23.17
C PRO A 133 -5.02 -11.75 24.36
N TRP A 134 -3.75 -11.60 24.68
CA TRP A 134 -3.32 -10.72 25.79
C TRP A 134 -3.66 -9.25 25.49
N ASP A 135 -3.34 -8.75 24.29
CA ASP A 135 -3.65 -7.38 23.89
C ASP A 135 -5.16 -7.12 23.82
N ALA A 136 -5.94 -8.11 23.38
CA ALA A 136 -7.39 -8.01 23.28
C ALA A 136 -8.07 -7.83 24.66
N GLU A 137 -7.50 -8.40 25.71
CA GLU A 137 -8.03 -8.35 27.07
C GLU A 137 -7.64 -7.06 27.82
N GLN A 138 -6.66 -6.30 27.33
CA GLN A 138 -6.18 -5.10 28.03
C GLN A 138 -7.23 -4.00 28.07
N THR A 139 -7.30 -3.34 29.22
CA THR A 139 -8.07 -2.13 29.46
C THR A 139 -7.11 -0.98 29.78
N HIS A 140 -7.58 0.27 29.72
CA HIS A 140 -6.78 1.41 30.16
C HIS A 140 -6.29 1.25 31.59
N LEU A 141 -7.11 0.66 32.47
CA LEU A 141 -6.74 0.45 33.87
C LEU A 141 -5.64 -0.62 34.04
N SER A 142 -5.72 -1.73 33.29
CA SER A 142 -4.71 -2.80 33.36
C SER A 142 -3.36 -2.35 32.78
N LEU A 143 -3.34 -1.36 31.90
CA LEU A 143 -2.13 -0.81 31.29
C LEU A 143 -1.44 0.30 32.10
N LEU A 144 -2.09 0.85 33.15
CA LEU A 144 -1.50 1.92 33.95
C LEU A 144 -0.14 1.59 34.57
N PRO A 145 0.11 0.38 35.14
CA PRO A 145 1.42 0.03 35.69
C PRO A 145 2.51 0.08 34.62
N TYR A 146 2.24 -0.46 33.42
CA TYR A 146 3.19 -0.45 32.30
C TYR A 146 3.48 0.96 31.81
N LEU A 147 2.46 1.83 31.72
CA LEU A 147 2.66 3.22 31.35
C LEU A 147 3.63 3.95 32.31
N LEU A 148 3.51 3.69 33.61
CA LEU A 148 4.41 4.28 34.63
C LEU A 148 5.83 3.73 34.47
N GLU A 149 5.98 2.43 34.23
CA GLU A 149 7.27 1.78 34.02
C GLU A 149 7.98 2.37 32.80
N GLU A 150 7.31 2.36 31.64
CA GLU A 150 7.86 2.92 30.41
C GLU A 150 8.19 4.43 30.50
N ALA A 151 7.36 5.19 31.23
CA ALA A 151 7.65 6.60 31.44
C ALA A 151 8.93 6.84 32.28
N HIS A 152 9.20 5.97 33.25
CA HIS A 152 10.45 6.03 34.03
C HIS A 152 11.66 5.61 33.18
N GLU A 153 11.53 4.57 32.34
CA GLU A 153 12.60 4.15 31.44
C GLU A 153 12.95 5.26 30.44
N VAL A 154 11.94 5.95 29.89
CA VAL A 154 12.16 7.11 29.00
C VAL A 154 12.90 8.23 29.77
N LEU A 155 12.49 8.53 30.99
CA LEU A 155 13.17 9.54 31.82
C LEU A 155 14.65 9.17 32.07
N GLU A 156 14.91 7.93 32.49
CA GLU A 156 16.26 7.44 32.69
C GLU A 156 17.13 7.50 31.43
N ALA A 157 16.55 7.11 30.27
CA ALA A 157 17.24 7.18 29.00
C ALA A 157 17.60 8.62 28.59
N VAL A 158 16.71 9.57 28.86
CA VAL A 158 16.94 10.99 28.60
C VAL A 158 18.00 11.56 29.54
N GLU A 159 17.96 11.23 30.85
CA GLU A 159 18.92 11.67 31.82
C GLU A 159 20.32 11.07 31.58
N ALA A 160 20.41 9.81 31.13
CA ALA A 160 21.64 9.14 30.76
C ALA A 160 22.27 9.65 29.47
N SER A 161 21.49 10.25 28.60
CA SER A 161 21.97 10.82 27.34
C SER A 161 22.53 12.22 27.55
N ASP A 162 23.75 12.34 28.04
CA ASP A 162 24.47 13.61 28.23
C ASP A 162 24.31 14.54 27.00
N GLY A 163 23.36 15.46 27.05
CA GLY A 163 23.26 16.62 26.15
C GLY A 163 22.67 16.39 24.75
N TRP A 164 22.16 15.20 24.40
CA TRP A 164 21.59 14.95 23.06
C TRP A 164 20.18 15.56 22.84
N VAL A 165 19.51 15.93 23.92
CA VAL A 165 18.10 16.41 23.88
C VAL A 165 17.96 17.92 23.75
N THR A 166 19.05 18.70 23.71
CA THR A 166 18.97 20.17 23.65
C THR A 166 18.72 20.76 22.26
N SER A 167 18.44 19.97 21.24
CA SER A 167 18.21 20.47 19.88
C SER A 167 17.00 19.86 19.16
N VAL A 168 15.86 19.73 19.82
CA VAL A 168 14.59 19.59 19.11
C VAL A 168 14.05 21.01 18.84
N ARG A 169 14.33 21.51 17.66
CA ARG A 169 13.67 22.70 17.09
C ARG A 169 12.57 22.26 16.16
#